data_a9a81f2fec62e2800e333a597efe1dd3
#
_entry.id   a9a81f2fec62e2800e333a597efe1dd3
#
_cell.length_a   1.000
_cell.length_b   1.000
_cell.length_c   1.000
_cell.angle_alpha   90.00
_cell.angle_beta   90.00
_cell.angle_gamma   90.00
#
_symmetry.space_group_name_H-M   'P 1'
#
loop_
_entity.id
_entity.type
_entity.pdbx_description
1 polymer ?
#
loop_
_entity_poly.entity_id
_entity_poly.type
_entity_poly.pdbx_seq_one_letter_code
_entity_poly.pdbx_strand_id
1 'polypeptide(L)'
;MKTQMLSAQRPEDIAAAAGLLRNGKLVAIPTETVYGLGANGLDENAVLRIFEAKGRPQDNPLILHISEPKELESICHDIPAQAWLLAEHFWPGPLTMVLPVRDLVPKRTTAGLDTVAVRCPKTAATRELIRLAGVPIAAPSANRSGKPSTTTAAHVLHDMDGRIEAILDGGPCEVGVESTIVDLTGERPRLLRPGGVTPEELRALLGELDIDRAVLGQISNDAVVRAPGMKYKHYAPSAEVYIISGSSEAAARYIRRRFGPGDAVLCFAEELPLYDGCNPTAYGSENDVRTLSAGLFAALRDLDRPDIRTIYARCPEGGGVAYAVGNRLKKAA
;
A
#
# COMPACT_ATOMS: atom_id res chain seq x y z
N MET A 1 -14.47 -21.98 4.88
CA MET A 1 -13.25 -22.34 4.10
C MET A 1 -12.06 -22.05 4.99
N LYS A 2 -11.00 -22.86 5.00
CA LYS A 2 -9.75 -22.57 5.72
C LYS A 2 -8.76 -21.98 4.72
N THR A 3 -8.13 -20.85 5.03
CA THR A 3 -7.13 -20.25 4.16
C THR A 3 -5.83 -21.06 4.21
N GLN A 4 -5.29 -21.43 3.05
CA GLN A 4 -4.07 -22.22 2.92
C GLN A 4 -2.84 -21.30 3.05
N MET A 5 -1.82 -21.75 3.81
CA MET A 5 -0.50 -21.10 3.84
C MET A 5 0.44 -21.79 2.86
N LEU A 6 0.99 -21.02 1.93
CA LEU A 6 1.96 -21.43 0.92
C LEU A 6 3.28 -20.66 1.15
N SER A 7 4.40 -21.23 0.73
CA SER A 7 5.72 -20.60 0.89
C SER A 7 6.23 -20.04 -0.43
N ALA A 8 6.63 -18.78 -0.44
CA ALA A 8 7.27 -18.14 -1.59
C ALA A 8 8.70 -18.67 -1.90
N GLN A 9 9.23 -19.54 -1.03
CA GLN A 9 10.53 -20.20 -1.24
C GLN A 9 10.41 -21.55 -1.95
N ARG A 10 9.19 -22.07 -2.12
CA ARG A 10 8.92 -23.35 -2.75
C ARG A 10 8.29 -23.16 -4.12
N PRO A 11 8.96 -23.53 -5.23
CA PRO A 11 8.43 -23.39 -6.60
C PRO A 11 7.05 -24.04 -6.79
N GLU A 12 6.80 -25.17 -6.15
CA GLU A 12 5.52 -25.88 -6.21
C GLU A 12 4.39 -25.07 -5.56
N ASP A 13 4.65 -24.31 -4.50
CA ASP A 13 3.68 -23.46 -3.84
C ASP A 13 3.38 -22.20 -4.67
N ILE A 14 4.42 -21.62 -5.31
CA ILE A 14 4.23 -20.51 -6.26
C ILE A 14 3.37 -20.96 -7.44
N ALA A 15 3.62 -22.16 -7.99
CA ALA A 15 2.82 -22.73 -9.07
C ALA A 15 1.36 -23.00 -8.63
N ALA A 16 1.16 -23.52 -7.42
CA ALA A 16 -0.17 -23.74 -6.86
C ALA A 16 -0.94 -22.42 -6.70
N ALA A 17 -0.29 -21.38 -6.15
CA ALA A 17 -0.85 -20.03 -6.01
C ALA A 17 -1.22 -19.43 -7.37
N ALA A 18 -0.36 -19.58 -8.39
CA ALA A 18 -0.63 -19.13 -9.76
C ALA A 18 -1.83 -19.86 -10.37
N GLY A 19 -1.94 -21.16 -10.14
CA GLY A 19 -3.09 -21.98 -10.56
C GLY A 19 -4.41 -21.51 -9.94
N LEU A 20 -4.39 -21.18 -8.64
CA LEU A 20 -5.55 -20.60 -7.96
C LEU A 20 -6.00 -19.30 -8.62
N LEU A 21 -5.06 -18.36 -8.85
CA LEU A 21 -5.36 -17.06 -9.49
C LEU A 21 -5.91 -17.21 -10.90
N ARG A 22 -5.31 -18.11 -11.71
CA ARG A 22 -5.80 -18.43 -13.06
C ARG A 22 -7.25 -18.92 -13.06
N ASN A 23 -7.64 -19.67 -12.02
CA ASN A 23 -8.98 -20.22 -11.84
C ASN A 23 -9.94 -19.26 -11.09
N GLY A 24 -9.68 -17.95 -11.10
CA GLY A 24 -10.54 -16.93 -10.51
C GLY A 24 -10.61 -16.97 -8.97
N LYS A 25 -9.64 -17.61 -8.30
CA LYS A 25 -9.53 -17.64 -6.84
C LYS A 25 -8.69 -16.48 -6.32
N LEU A 26 -8.79 -16.21 -5.01
CA LEU A 26 -8.04 -15.15 -4.35
C LEU A 26 -6.81 -15.70 -3.64
N VAL A 27 -5.68 -15.05 -3.87
CA VAL A 27 -4.42 -15.36 -3.17
C VAL A 27 -3.78 -14.05 -2.67
N ALA A 28 -3.44 -13.98 -1.40
CA ALA A 28 -2.60 -12.89 -0.93
C ALA A 28 -1.14 -13.13 -1.34
N ILE A 29 -0.54 -12.13 -1.98
CA ILE A 29 0.80 -12.19 -2.56
C ILE A 29 1.77 -11.25 -1.85
N PRO A 30 3.02 -11.67 -1.57
CA PRO A 30 4.02 -10.81 -0.95
C PRO A 30 4.54 -9.79 -1.98
N THR A 31 4.75 -8.54 -1.55
CA THR A 31 5.51 -7.55 -2.31
C THR A 31 6.49 -6.84 -1.39
N GLU A 32 7.44 -6.11 -1.97
CA GLU A 32 8.37 -5.31 -1.19
C GLU A 32 7.68 -4.17 -0.43
N THR A 33 6.49 -3.75 -0.87
CA THR A 33 5.71 -2.65 -0.25
C THR A 33 4.78 -3.14 0.84
N VAL A 34 3.71 -3.82 0.49
CA VAL A 34 2.71 -4.44 1.37
C VAL A 34 2.20 -5.72 0.71
N TYR A 35 1.60 -6.64 1.47
CA TYR A 35 0.92 -7.77 0.85
C TYR A 35 -0.26 -7.31 0.02
N GLY A 36 -0.38 -7.85 -1.20
CA GLY A 36 -1.48 -7.58 -2.12
C GLY A 36 -2.52 -8.70 -2.09
N LEU A 37 -3.82 -8.38 -2.10
CA LEU A 37 -4.87 -9.37 -2.31
C LEU A 37 -5.08 -9.57 -3.80
N GLY A 38 -4.49 -10.64 -4.34
CA GLY A 38 -4.45 -10.93 -5.76
C GLY A 38 -5.69 -11.63 -6.29
N ALA A 39 -6.10 -11.24 -7.49
CA ALA A 39 -7.04 -11.94 -8.36
C ALA A 39 -6.62 -11.79 -9.82
N ASN A 40 -7.14 -12.62 -10.71
CA ASN A 40 -7.01 -12.43 -12.16
C ASN A 40 -7.60 -11.06 -12.56
N GLY A 41 -6.74 -10.13 -12.99
CA GLY A 41 -7.14 -8.76 -13.32
C GLY A 41 -8.00 -8.63 -14.58
N LEU A 42 -8.07 -9.68 -15.40
CA LEU A 42 -8.88 -9.76 -16.63
C LEU A 42 -10.21 -10.51 -16.43
N ASP A 43 -10.45 -11.06 -15.23
CA ASP A 43 -11.69 -11.73 -14.87
C ASP A 43 -12.54 -10.86 -13.94
N GLU A 44 -13.62 -10.29 -14.45
CA GLU A 44 -14.51 -9.40 -13.72
C GLU A 44 -15.09 -10.07 -12.45
N ASN A 45 -15.36 -11.37 -12.47
CA ASN A 45 -15.90 -12.09 -11.32
C ASN A 45 -14.80 -12.30 -10.25
N ALA A 46 -13.56 -12.60 -10.67
CA ALA A 46 -12.44 -12.70 -9.75
C ALA A 46 -12.14 -11.35 -9.07
N VAL A 47 -12.21 -10.27 -9.83
CA VAL A 47 -12.05 -8.89 -9.32
C VAL A 47 -13.16 -8.53 -8.32
N LEU A 48 -14.42 -8.90 -8.61
CA LEU A 48 -15.54 -8.67 -7.68
C LEU A 48 -15.28 -9.32 -6.31
N ARG A 49 -14.73 -10.53 -6.28
CA ARG A 49 -14.40 -11.24 -5.04
C ARG A 49 -13.38 -10.49 -4.16
N ILE A 50 -12.46 -9.68 -4.76
CA ILE A 50 -11.58 -8.81 -3.97
C ILE A 50 -12.41 -7.84 -3.14
N PHE A 51 -13.38 -7.15 -3.75
CA PHE A 51 -14.21 -6.18 -3.05
C PHE A 51 -15.03 -6.83 -1.94
N GLU A 52 -15.59 -8.01 -2.19
CA GLU A 52 -16.36 -8.79 -1.22
C GLU A 52 -15.50 -9.24 -0.04
N ALA A 53 -14.34 -9.85 -0.29
CA ALA A 53 -13.44 -10.33 0.75
C ALA A 53 -12.96 -9.20 1.67
N LYS A 54 -12.67 -8.03 1.11
CA LYS A 54 -12.21 -6.84 1.85
C LYS A 54 -13.33 -6.03 2.51
N GLY A 55 -14.57 -6.11 2.03
CA GLY A 55 -15.62 -5.13 2.32
C GLY A 55 -15.27 -3.75 1.75
N ARG A 56 -14.71 -3.70 0.52
CA ARG A 56 -14.23 -2.48 -0.13
C ARG A 56 -15.29 -1.91 -1.08
N PRO A 57 -15.48 -0.57 -1.12
CA PRO A 57 -16.30 0.07 -2.14
C PRO A 57 -15.77 -0.19 -3.56
N GLN A 58 -16.68 -0.43 -4.53
CA GLN A 58 -16.31 -0.80 -5.91
C GLN A 58 -15.94 0.40 -6.79
N ASP A 59 -16.13 1.61 -6.33
CA ASP A 59 -15.77 2.87 -7.00
C ASP A 59 -14.27 3.23 -6.89
N ASN A 60 -13.46 2.33 -6.32
CA ASN A 60 -12.05 2.56 -6.06
C ASN A 60 -11.20 1.61 -6.94
N PRO A 61 -10.53 2.11 -8.00
CA PRO A 61 -9.83 1.27 -8.97
C PRO A 61 -8.73 0.43 -8.34
N LEU A 62 -8.30 -0.62 -9.04
CA LEU A 62 -7.27 -1.54 -8.60
C LEU A 62 -5.97 -1.33 -9.40
N ILE A 63 -4.85 -1.75 -8.82
CA ILE A 63 -3.54 -1.76 -9.48
C ILE A 63 -3.35 -3.14 -10.10
N LEU A 64 -3.06 -3.19 -11.41
CA LEU A 64 -2.62 -4.39 -12.09
C LEU A 64 -1.11 -4.60 -11.87
N HIS A 65 -0.75 -5.79 -11.44
CA HIS A 65 0.64 -6.21 -11.28
C HIS A 65 1.05 -7.08 -12.45
N ILE A 66 2.21 -6.76 -13.04
CA ILE A 66 2.81 -7.46 -14.17
C ILE A 66 4.16 -8.07 -13.78
N SER A 67 4.63 -9.07 -14.51
CA SER A 67 5.91 -9.74 -14.26
C SER A 67 7.09 -9.02 -14.90
N GLU A 68 6.85 -8.35 -16.04
CA GLU A 68 7.87 -7.67 -16.84
C GLU A 68 7.34 -6.36 -17.44
N PRO A 69 8.18 -5.32 -17.62
CA PRO A 69 7.74 -4.02 -18.16
C PRO A 69 7.09 -4.09 -19.55
N LYS A 70 7.54 -5.02 -20.42
CA LYS A 70 6.99 -5.19 -21.78
C LYS A 70 5.51 -5.57 -21.81
N GLU A 71 4.98 -6.14 -20.72
CA GLU A 71 3.55 -6.48 -20.61
C GLU A 71 2.63 -5.26 -20.59
N LEU A 72 3.19 -4.03 -20.37
CA LEU A 72 2.44 -2.78 -20.53
C LEU A 72 1.75 -2.68 -21.89
N GLU A 73 2.40 -3.11 -22.98
CA GLU A 73 1.88 -3.00 -24.33
C GLU A 73 0.60 -3.81 -24.56
N SER A 74 0.39 -4.87 -23.77
CA SER A 74 -0.83 -5.66 -23.83
C SER A 74 -2.00 -5.05 -23.05
N ILE A 75 -1.71 -4.23 -22.04
CA ILE A 75 -2.69 -3.68 -21.09
C ILE A 75 -3.03 -2.22 -21.41
N CYS A 76 -2.04 -1.45 -21.89
CA CYS A 76 -2.12 -0.01 -22.13
C CYS A 76 -1.94 0.33 -23.61
N HIS A 77 -2.46 1.49 -24.01
CA HIS A 77 -2.17 2.11 -25.29
C HIS A 77 -1.57 3.51 -25.08
N ASP A 78 -1.04 4.13 -26.13
CA ASP A 78 -0.44 5.48 -26.09
C ASP A 78 0.53 5.68 -24.92
N ILE A 79 1.40 4.67 -24.69
CA ILE A 79 2.37 4.67 -23.60
C ILE A 79 3.43 5.75 -23.85
N PRO A 80 3.51 6.82 -23.04
CA PRO A 80 4.46 7.88 -23.25
C PRO A 80 5.90 7.44 -22.97
N ALA A 81 6.88 8.09 -23.62
CA ALA A 81 8.30 7.80 -23.41
C ALA A 81 8.71 7.91 -21.92
N GLN A 82 8.08 8.80 -21.17
CA GLN A 82 8.27 8.95 -19.72
C GLN A 82 7.92 7.67 -18.94
N ALA A 83 6.92 6.89 -19.37
CA ALA A 83 6.59 5.62 -18.73
C ALA A 83 7.71 4.60 -18.88
N TRP A 84 8.32 4.52 -20.07
CA TRP A 84 9.47 3.63 -20.30
C TRP A 84 10.70 4.06 -19.52
N LEU A 85 10.98 5.37 -19.47
CA LEU A 85 12.06 5.93 -18.65
C LEU A 85 11.88 5.59 -17.17
N LEU A 86 10.68 5.74 -16.62
CA LEU A 86 10.38 5.39 -15.24
C LEU A 86 10.45 3.88 -14.99
N ALA A 87 9.99 3.07 -15.95
CA ALA A 87 10.08 1.62 -15.86
C ALA A 87 11.55 1.14 -15.83
N GLU A 88 12.42 1.71 -16.66
CA GLU A 88 13.85 1.38 -16.69
C GLU A 88 14.53 1.66 -15.35
N HIS A 89 14.17 2.76 -14.67
CA HIS A 89 14.82 3.18 -13.43
C HIS A 89 14.22 2.56 -12.17
N PHE A 90 12.91 2.33 -12.14
CA PHE A 90 12.18 1.97 -10.90
C PHE A 90 11.47 0.62 -10.96
N TRP A 91 11.48 -0.09 -12.09
CA TRP A 91 10.92 -1.43 -12.20
C TRP A 91 12.02 -2.48 -12.47
N PRO A 92 11.90 -3.61 -11.77
CA PRO A 92 10.89 -4.00 -10.78
C PRO A 92 11.04 -3.21 -9.47
N GLY A 93 9.92 -2.65 -8.94
CA GLY A 93 10.00 -1.83 -7.73
C GLY A 93 8.70 -1.14 -7.29
N PRO A 94 8.82 -0.22 -6.31
CA PRO A 94 7.69 0.38 -5.61
C PRO A 94 7.08 1.60 -6.34
N LEU A 95 7.05 1.57 -7.68
CA LEU A 95 6.41 2.58 -8.53
C LEU A 95 5.19 1.99 -9.25
N THR A 96 4.09 2.72 -9.23
CA THR A 96 2.87 2.47 -10.00
C THR A 96 2.65 3.62 -10.97
N MET A 97 2.36 3.32 -12.22
CA MET A 97 2.03 4.30 -13.25
C MET A 97 0.57 4.17 -13.65
N VAL A 98 -0.13 5.30 -13.80
CA VAL A 98 -1.47 5.36 -14.38
C VAL A 98 -1.34 5.71 -15.85
N LEU A 99 -1.94 4.88 -16.70
CA LEU A 99 -1.82 4.93 -18.17
C LEU A 99 -3.18 4.70 -18.83
N PRO A 100 -3.39 5.12 -20.10
CA PRO A 100 -4.60 4.80 -20.86
C PRO A 100 -4.75 3.28 -21.02
N VAL A 101 -5.97 2.77 -20.74
CA VAL A 101 -6.25 1.32 -20.67
C VAL A 101 -6.81 0.79 -21.98
N ARG A 102 -6.38 -0.42 -22.38
CA ARG A 102 -7.00 -1.18 -23.49
C ARG A 102 -8.31 -1.83 -23.05
N ASP A 103 -9.21 -2.09 -23.99
CA ASP A 103 -10.53 -2.72 -23.77
C ASP A 103 -10.46 -4.13 -23.20
N LEU A 104 -9.29 -4.77 -23.23
CA LEU A 104 -9.05 -6.08 -22.61
C LEU A 104 -9.29 -6.07 -21.10
N VAL A 105 -9.04 -4.92 -20.44
CA VAL A 105 -9.17 -4.79 -18.98
C VAL A 105 -10.61 -4.49 -18.61
N PRO A 106 -11.27 -5.32 -17.78
CA PRO A 106 -12.65 -5.10 -17.37
C PRO A 106 -12.84 -3.73 -16.68
N LYS A 107 -13.96 -3.08 -16.95
CA LYS A 107 -14.32 -1.79 -16.32
C LYS A 107 -14.40 -1.88 -14.78
N ARG A 108 -14.65 -3.04 -14.24
CA ARG A 108 -14.62 -3.27 -12.78
C ARG A 108 -13.22 -3.11 -12.18
N THR A 109 -12.18 -3.51 -12.92
CA THR A 109 -10.78 -3.35 -12.50
C THR A 109 -10.40 -1.86 -12.45
N THR A 110 -10.88 -1.08 -13.41
CA THR A 110 -10.61 0.36 -13.53
C THR A 110 -11.63 1.26 -12.79
N ALA A 111 -12.65 0.67 -12.14
CA ALA A 111 -13.80 1.40 -11.60
C ALA A 111 -14.50 2.29 -12.65
N GLY A 112 -14.54 1.83 -13.90
CA GLY A 112 -15.16 2.54 -15.01
C GLY A 112 -14.28 3.60 -15.71
N LEU A 113 -13.06 3.82 -15.23
CA LEU A 113 -12.13 4.78 -15.83
C LEU A 113 -11.55 4.26 -17.16
N ASP A 114 -11.09 5.22 -18.00
CA ASP A 114 -10.36 4.94 -19.25
C ASP A 114 -8.84 4.84 -19.01
N THR A 115 -8.45 4.70 -17.76
CA THR A 115 -7.07 4.56 -17.30
C THR A 115 -6.93 3.38 -16.35
N VAL A 116 -5.73 2.82 -16.29
CA VAL A 116 -5.38 1.73 -15.36
C VAL A 116 -4.06 2.03 -14.66
N ALA A 117 -3.99 1.67 -13.38
CA ALA A 117 -2.75 1.72 -12.62
C ALA A 117 -2.01 0.40 -12.79
N VAL A 118 -0.74 0.44 -13.20
CA VAL A 118 0.10 -0.74 -13.47
C VAL A 118 1.40 -0.67 -12.66
N ARG A 119 1.86 -1.82 -12.18
CA ARG A 119 3.11 -1.95 -11.43
C ARG A 119 3.82 -3.27 -11.73
N CYS A 120 5.15 -3.24 -11.81
CA CYS A 120 6.00 -4.42 -11.80
C CYS A 120 6.69 -4.53 -10.43
N PRO A 121 6.26 -5.43 -9.51
CA PRO A 121 6.79 -5.50 -8.15
C PRO A 121 8.21 -6.07 -8.11
N LYS A 122 9.02 -5.68 -7.10
CA LYS A 122 10.41 -6.14 -6.94
C LYS A 122 10.49 -7.63 -6.55
N THR A 123 9.52 -8.13 -5.80
CA THR A 123 9.54 -9.48 -5.23
C THR A 123 9.54 -10.56 -6.32
N ALA A 124 10.63 -11.31 -6.42
CA ALA A 124 10.84 -12.30 -7.48
C ALA A 124 9.77 -13.40 -7.49
N ALA A 125 9.39 -13.92 -6.31
CA ALA A 125 8.34 -14.93 -6.19
C ALA A 125 6.99 -14.45 -6.74
N THR A 126 6.65 -13.17 -6.52
CA THR A 126 5.42 -12.58 -7.05
C THR A 126 5.47 -12.41 -8.56
N ARG A 127 6.61 -11.98 -9.12
CA ARG A 127 6.77 -11.91 -10.57
C ARG A 127 6.70 -13.30 -11.22
N GLU A 128 7.31 -14.31 -10.61
CA GLU A 128 7.21 -15.69 -11.07
C GLU A 128 5.76 -16.22 -11.00
N LEU A 129 5.04 -15.92 -9.92
CA LEU A 129 3.62 -16.23 -9.79
C LEU A 129 2.80 -15.61 -10.92
N ILE A 130 3.01 -14.31 -11.23
CA ILE A 130 2.31 -13.60 -12.32
C ILE A 130 2.62 -14.28 -13.67
N ARG A 131 3.90 -14.57 -13.93
CA ARG A 131 4.35 -15.24 -15.14
C ARG A 131 3.69 -16.62 -15.29
N LEU A 132 3.63 -17.41 -14.22
CA LEU A 132 2.98 -18.74 -14.23
C LEU A 132 1.45 -18.64 -14.33
N ALA A 133 0.83 -17.60 -13.77
CA ALA A 133 -0.60 -17.36 -13.93
C ALA A 133 -0.95 -17.00 -15.39
N GLY A 134 -0.04 -16.36 -16.12
CA GLY A 134 -0.22 -15.95 -17.51
C GLY A 134 -1.23 -14.80 -17.69
N VAL A 135 -1.53 -14.08 -16.61
CA VAL A 135 -2.47 -12.95 -16.60
C VAL A 135 -1.97 -11.88 -15.63
N PRO A 136 -2.24 -10.58 -15.88
CA PRO A 136 -1.96 -9.53 -14.91
C PRO A 136 -2.81 -9.71 -13.66
N ILE A 137 -2.24 -9.45 -12.49
CA ILE A 137 -2.92 -9.66 -11.21
C ILE A 137 -3.40 -8.33 -10.64
N ALA A 138 -4.71 -8.17 -10.50
CA ALA A 138 -5.29 -7.06 -9.75
C ALA A 138 -5.04 -7.28 -8.25
N ALA A 139 -4.33 -6.35 -7.59
CA ALA A 139 -3.99 -6.54 -6.18
C ALA A 139 -3.99 -5.21 -5.39
N PRO A 140 -5.06 -4.85 -4.68
CA PRO A 140 -5.01 -3.90 -3.58
C PRO A 140 -4.30 -4.53 -2.37
N SER A 141 -3.97 -3.74 -1.34
CA SER A 141 -3.42 -4.27 -0.08
C SER A 141 -4.33 -5.38 0.52
N ALA A 142 -3.74 -6.37 1.19
CA ALA A 142 -4.46 -7.58 1.64
C ALA A 142 -5.10 -7.45 3.05
N ASN A 143 -5.45 -6.22 3.47
CA ASN A 143 -6.17 -5.93 4.71
C ASN A 143 -7.68 -5.80 4.48
N ARG A 144 -8.47 -5.88 5.55
CA ARG A 144 -9.86 -5.42 5.55
C ARG A 144 -9.93 -3.92 5.28
N SER A 145 -10.94 -3.47 4.51
CA SER A 145 -11.07 -2.06 4.12
C SER A 145 -11.04 -1.14 5.34
N GLY A 146 -10.28 -0.05 5.24
CA GLY A 146 -10.11 0.93 6.32
C GLY A 146 -8.98 0.62 7.31
N LYS A 147 -8.64 -0.65 7.55
CA LYS A 147 -7.59 -1.09 8.49
C LYS A 147 -6.16 -0.83 7.97
N PRO A 148 -5.14 -0.78 8.85
CA PRO A 148 -3.74 -0.67 8.43
C PRO A 148 -3.35 -1.76 7.45
N SER A 149 -2.51 -1.43 6.45
CA SER A 149 -2.08 -2.41 5.45
C SER A 149 -1.29 -3.57 6.08
N THR A 150 -1.25 -4.70 5.38
CA THR A 150 -0.61 -5.92 5.85
C THR A 150 0.82 -6.00 5.34
N THR A 151 1.80 -6.14 6.24
CA THR A 151 3.23 -6.20 5.92
C THR A 151 3.86 -7.56 6.23
N THR A 152 3.07 -8.51 6.77
CA THR A 152 3.44 -9.90 6.99
C THR A 152 2.30 -10.84 6.65
N ALA A 153 2.60 -12.12 6.39
CA ALA A 153 1.58 -13.15 6.17
C ALA A 153 0.66 -13.34 7.39
N ALA A 154 1.18 -13.16 8.61
CA ALA A 154 0.40 -13.22 9.84
C ALA A 154 -0.66 -12.10 9.89
N HIS A 155 -0.32 -10.87 9.48
CA HIS A 155 -1.30 -9.77 9.36
C HIS A 155 -2.39 -10.11 8.36
N VAL A 156 -2.03 -10.74 7.21
CA VAL A 156 -3.01 -11.16 6.21
C VAL A 156 -3.92 -12.24 6.78
N LEU A 157 -3.37 -13.24 7.44
CA LEU A 157 -4.15 -14.33 8.03
C LEU A 157 -5.15 -13.79 9.06
N HIS A 158 -4.72 -12.83 9.91
CA HIS A 158 -5.61 -12.18 10.87
C HIS A 158 -6.84 -11.52 10.20
N ASP A 159 -6.65 -10.85 9.07
CA ASP A 159 -7.73 -10.12 8.38
C ASP A 159 -8.57 -10.99 7.43
N MET A 160 -7.95 -12.02 6.81
CA MET A 160 -8.50 -12.71 5.63
C MET A 160 -8.72 -14.21 5.82
N ASP A 161 -8.44 -14.78 6.99
CA ASP A 161 -8.73 -16.21 7.22
C ASP A 161 -10.20 -16.53 6.94
N GLY A 162 -10.40 -17.62 6.20
CA GLY A 162 -11.73 -18.07 5.77
C GLY A 162 -12.38 -17.25 4.65
N ARG A 163 -11.74 -16.18 4.16
CA ARG A 163 -12.25 -15.27 3.12
C ARG A 163 -11.56 -15.46 1.76
N ILE A 164 -10.34 -15.98 1.76
CA ILE A 164 -9.51 -16.19 0.58
C ILE A 164 -8.93 -17.60 0.57
N GLU A 165 -8.56 -18.11 -0.59
CA GLU A 165 -8.11 -19.48 -0.73
C GLU A 165 -6.70 -19.69 -0.17
N ALA A 166 -5.75 -18.77 -0.41
CA ALA A 166 -4.38 -18.94 0.05
C ALA A 166 -3.66 -17.62 0.36
N ILE A 167 -2.59 -17.75 1.12
CA ILE A 167 -1.58 -16.72 1.37
C ILE A 167 -0.23 -17.30 0.94
N LEU A 168 0.46 -16.63 0.02
CA LEU A 168 1.84 -16.93 -0.33
C LEU A 168 2.75 -16.15 0.63
N ASP A 169 3.35 -16.83 1.59
CA ASP A 169 4.22 -16.21 2.59
C ASP A 169 5.62 -15.98 1.99
N GLY A 170 6.00 -14.70 1.85
CA GLY A 170 7.32 -14.25 1.41
C GLY A 170 8.11 -13.52 2.51
N GLY A 171 7.68 -13.62 3.76
CA GLY A 171 8.27 -12.88 4.88
C GLY A 171 7.78 -11.43 4.98
N PRO A 172 8.42 -10.61 5.82
CA PRO A 172 8.07 -9.21 6.01
C PRO A 172 8.41 -8.35 4.81
N CYS A 173 7.61 -7.29 4.58
CA CYS A 173 7.83 -6.33 3.51
C CYS A 173 8.99 -5.37 3.84
N GLU A 174 9.90 -5.14 2.88
CA GLU A 174 11.08 -4.27 3.08
C GLU A 174 10.72 -2.78 3.18
N VAL A 175 9.79 -2.30 2.34
CA VAL A 175 9.39 -0.88 2.25
C VAL A 175 8.31 -0.52 3.26
N GLY A 176 7.34 -1.40 3.45
CA GLY A 176 6.32 -1.31 4.49
C GLY A 176 5.19 -0.30 4.25
N VAL A 177 5.32 0.57 3.24
CA VAL A 177 4.24 1.46 2.77
C VAL A 177 3.94 1.17 1.30
N GLU A 178 2.74 1.50 0.84
CA GLU A 178 2.32 1.25 -0.54
C GLU A 178 3.18 2.01 -1.56
N SER A 179 3.16 1.53 -2.80
CA SER A 179 3.89 2.12 -3.94
C SER A 179 3.54 3.60 -4.16
N THR A 180 4.51 4.33 -4.66
CA THR A 180 4.29 5.65 -5.26
C THR A 180 3.40 5.51 -6.50
N ILE A 181 2.44 6.42 -6.68
CA ILE A 181 1.56 6.43 -7.87
C ILE A 181 1.75 7.74 -8.62
N VAL A 182 2.09 7.62 -9.91
CA VAL A 182 2.24 8.74 -10.84
C VAL A 182 1.24 8.58 -11.98
N ASP A 183 0.47 9.62 -12.25
CA ASP A 183 -0.43 9.72 -13.40
C ASP A 183 0.35 10.32 -14.57
N LEU A 184 0.42 9.58 -15.67
CA LEU A 184 1.10 9.97 -16.92
C LEU A 184 0.12 10.23 -18.07
N THR A 185 -1.18 10.37 -17.78
CA THR A 185 -2.22 10.56 -18.78
C THR A 185 -2.49 12.04 -19.13
N GLY A 186 -1.95 12.96 -18.34
CA GLY A 186 -2.05 14.41 -18.57
C GLY A 186 -0.84 14.98 -19.29
N GLU A 187 -0.88 16.28 -19.58
CA GLU A 187 0.26 17.01 -20.17
C GLU A 187 1.51 16.98 -19.29
N ARG A 188 1.32 16.95 -17.95
CA ARG A 188 2.38 16.86 -16.96
C ARG A 188 2.20 15.65 -16.06
N PRO A 189 3.28 14.94 -15.72
CA PRO A 189 3.25 13.89 -14.72
C PRO A 189 2.71 14.42 -13.39
N ARG A 190 1.82 13.65 -12.74
CA ARG A 190 1.19 14.05 -11.48
C ARG A 190 1.31 12.96 -10.43
N LEU A 191 1.86 13.31 -9.25
CA LEU A 191 1.93 12.43 -8.09
C LEU A 191 0.53 12.30 -7.46
N LEU A 192 -0.03 11.10 -7.50
CA LEU A 192 -1.32 10.77 -6.87
C LEU A 192 -1.18 10.19 -5.47
N ARG A 193 -0.05 9.56 -5.17
CA ARG A 193 0.25 8.96 -3.86
C ARG A 193 1.75 8.88 -3.64
N PRO A 194 2.31 9.45 -2.55
CA PRO A 194 3.71 9.26 -2.19
C PRO A 194 3.92 7.84 -1.65
N GLY A 195 5.11 7.26 -1.88
CA GLY A 195 5.47 5.91 -1.47
C GLY A 195 6.98 5.69 -1.47
N GLY A 196 7.42 4.47 -1.83
CA GLY A 196 8.83 4.09 -1.79
C GLY A 196 9.74 4.79 -2.79
N VAL A 197 9.20 5.29 -3.92
CA VAL A 197 9.90 6.20 -4.83
C VAL A 197 9.52 7.63 -4.44
N THR A 198 10.51 8.48 -4.22
CA THR A 198 10.32 9.83 -3.70
C THR A 198 9.95 10.85 -4.78
N PRO A 199 9.27 11.94 -4.43
CA PRO A 199 8.99 13.02 -5.39
C PRO A 199 10.27 13.64 -5.98
N GLU A 200 11.35 13.65 -5.20
CA GLU A 200 12.66 14.17 -5.59
C GLU A 200 13.29 13.29 -6.67
N GLU A 201 13.27 11.96 -6.52
CA GLU A 201 13.75 11.01 -7.51
C GLU A 201 12.94 11.12 -8.82
N LEU A 202 11.62 11.26 -8.72
CA LEU A 202 10.76 11.44 -9.89
C LEU A 202 11.07 12.74 -10.63
N ARG A 203 11.25 13.86 -9.91
CA ARG A 203 11.61 15.15 -10.53
C ARG A 203 12.98 15.11 -11.19
N ALA A 204 13.94 14.38 -10.63
CA ALA A 204 15.26 14.23 -11.21
C ALA A 204 15.22 13.62 -12.62
N LEU A 205 14.26 12.71 -12.88
CA LEU A 205 14.11 12.06 -14.18
C LEU A 205 13.13 12.79 -15.12
N LEU A 206 12.02 13.30 -14.56
CA LEU A 206 10.92 13.87 -15.34
C LEU A 206 11.03 15.38 -15.55
N GLY A 207 11.89 16.07 -14.78
CA GLY A 207 11.98 17.52 -14.71
C GLY A 207 10.84 18.14 -13.90
N GLU A 208 9.60 18.05 -14.40
CA GLU A 208 8.40 18.58 -13.75
C GLU A 208 7.55 17.45 -13.13
N LEU A 209 6.95 17.71 -11.97
CA LEU A 209 6.02 16.81 -11.30
C LEU A 209 5.00 17.62 -10.52
N ASP A 210 3.76 17.56 -10.93
CA ASP A 210 2.64 18.11 -10.17
C ASP A 210 2.33 17.22 -8.97
N ILE A 211 1.82 17.80 -7.89
CA ILE A 211 1.33 17.05 -6.73
C ILE A 211 -0.19 17.20 -6.67
N ASP A 212 -0.91 16.08 -6.66
CA ASP A 212 -2.36 16.09 -6.58
C ASP A 212 -2.85 16.67 -5.24
N ARG A 213 -3.97 17.42 -5.28
CA ARG A 213 -4.56 18.03 -4.09
C ARG A 213 -4.93 17.03 -3.00
N ALA A 214 -5.30 15.81 -3.38
CA ALA A 214 -5.60 14.72 -2.45
C ALA A 214 -4.38 14.29 -1.63
N VAL A 215 -3.17 14.44 -2.17
CA VAL A 215 -1.90 14.20 -1.44
C VAL A 215 -1.68 15.28 -0.38
N LEU A 216 -2.11 16.51 -0.66
CA LEU A 216 -2.00 17.67 0.23
C LEU A 216 -3.11 17.71 1.31
N GLY A 217 -4.00 16.71 1.35
CA GLY A 217 -5.13 16.68 2.29
C GLY A 217 -6.33 17.55 1.87
N GLN A 218 -6.36 18.07 0.64
CA GLN A 218 -7.41 18.92 0.10
C GLN A 218 -8.33 18.10 -0.81
N ILE A 219 -9.17 17.24 -0.22
CA ILE A 219 -10.12 16.41 -0.98
C ILE A 219 -11.47 17.13 -1.04
N SER A 220 -11.99 17.35 -2.27
CA SER A 220 -13.41 17.67 -2.45
C SER A 220 -14.23 16.38 -2.51
N ASN A 221 -15.47 16.40 -2.02
CA ASN A 221 -16.38 15.24 -2.07
C ASN A 221 -16.64 14.73 -3.49
N ASP A 222 -16.46 15.58 -4.50
CA ASP A 222 -16.71 15.28 -5.93
C ASP A 222 -15.44 14.87 -6.69
N ALA A 223 -14.31 14.66 -6.00
CA ALA A 223 -13.06 14.29 -6.65
C ALA A 223 -13.16 12.89 -7.29
N VAL A 224 -12.84 12.77 -8.57
CA VAL A 224 -12.72 11.49 -9.26
C VAL A 224 -11.54 10.72 -8.69
N VAL A 225 -11.81 9.51 -8.18
CA VAL A 225 -10.78 8.62 -7.61
C VAL A 225 -10.02 7.94 -8.74
N ARG A 226 -8.84 8.48 -9.09
CA ARG A 226 -7.99 7.92 -10.16
C ARG A 226 -7.05 6.82 -9.71
N ALA A 227 -6.85 6.67 -8.40
CA ALA A 227 -5.94 5.68 -7.83
C ALA A 227 -6.37 5.27 -6.40
N PRO A 228 -5.95 4.06 -5.93
CA PRO A 228 -6.24 3.61 -4.58
C PRO A 228 -5.67 4.55 -3.50
N GLY A 229 -6.44 4.78 -2.43
CA GLY A 229 -6.00 5.55 -1.26
C GLY A 229 -6.20 7.07 -1.36
N MET A 230 -6.96 7.57 -2.36
CA MET A 230 -7.21 9.01 -2.49
C MET A 230 -8.38 9.52 -1.62
N LYS A 231 -9.53 8.83 -1.57
CA LYS A 231 -10.81 9.40 -1.10
C LYS A 231 -11.22 9.04 0.33
N TYR A 232 -10.99 7.81 0.78
CA TYR A 232 -11.57 7.32 2.03
C TYR A 232 -10.61 7.42 3.21
N LYS A 233 -11.12 7.40 4.45
CA LYS A 233 -10.30 7.16 5.65
C LYS A 233 -9.64 5.79 5.50
N HIS A 234 -8.34 5.76 5.55
CA HIS A 234 -7.52 4.57 5.33
C HIS A 234 -6.52 4.39 6.47
N TYR A 235 -6.06 3.16 6.65
CA TYR A 235 -4.98 2.82 7.56
C TYR A 235 -5.31 3.03 9.05
N ALA A 236 -6.57 3.24 9.38
CA ALA A 236 -6.97 3.58 10.74
C ALA A 236 -7.09 2.32 11.61
N PRO A 237 -6.42 2.27 12.78
CA PRO A 237 -6.78 1.34 13.84
C PRO A 237 -8.18 1.65 14.36
N SER A 238 -8.70 0.84 15.26
CA SER A 238 -9.99 1.12 15.92
C SER A 238 -9.92 2.29 16.89
N ALA A 239 -8.72 2.55 17.45
CA ALA A 239 -8.43 3.68 18.31
C ALA A 239 -8.36 5.00 17.53
N GLU A 240 -8.65 6.12 18.19
CA GLU A 240 -8.43 7.45 17.64
C GLU A 240 -6.94 7.79 17.61
N VAL A 241 -6.45 8.30 16.49
CA VAL A 241 -5.04 8.66 16.30
C VAL A 241 -4.89 10.18 16.31
N TYR A 242 -4.03 10.69 17.19
CA TYR A 242 -3.68 12.11 17.26
C TYR A 242 -2.22 12.31 16.91
N ILE A 243 -1.94 13.11 15.89
CA ILE A 243 -0.57 13.47 15.51
C ILE A 243 -0.06 14.57 16.41
N ILE A 244 1.07 14.33 17.07
CA ILE A 244 1.71 15.26 17.99
C ILE A 244 3.00 15.79 17.36
N SER A 245 3.01 17.07 17.03
CA SER A 245 4.15 17.79 16.44
C SER A 245 4.99 18.49 17.49
N GLY A 246 6.19 18.95 17.09
CA GLY A 246 7.13 19.67 17.95
C GLY A 246 8.32 18.81 18.39
N SER A 247 9.24 19.37 19.21
CA SER A 247 10.40 18.63 19.69
C SER A 247 9.99 17.44 20.55
N SER A 248 10.84 16.42 20.62
CA SER A 248 10.60 15.19 21.39
C SER A 248 10.24 15.46 22.84
N GLU A 249 10.93 16.41 23.50
CA GLU A 249 10.65 16.79 24.89
C GLU A 249 9.33 17.54 25.04
N ALA A 250 8.99 18.42 24.07
CA ALA A 250 7.72 19.16 24.11
C ALA A 250 6.54 18.21 23.91
N ALA A 251 6.65 17.29 22.95
CA ALA A 251 5.66 16.26 22.70
C ALA A 251 5.49 15.34 23.92
N ALA A 252 6.59 14.89 24.52
CA ALA A 252 6.54 14.04 25.70
C ALA A 252 5.87 14.73 26.90
N ARG A 253 6.19 16.00 27.16
CA ARG A 253 5.51 16.79 28.21
C ARG A 253 4.01 16.94 27.93
N TYR A 254 3.62 17.17 26.68
CA TYR A 254 2.23 17.31 26.30
C TYR A 254 1.46 16.01 26.50
N ILE A 255 2.00 14.87 26.01
CA ILE A 255 1.38 13.55 26.09
C ILE A 255 1.26 13.12 27.56
N ARG A 256 2.35 13.17 28.34
CA ARG A 256 2.34 12.75 29.75
C ARG A 256 1.29 13.48 30.61
N ARG A 257 0.99 14.73 30.31
CA ARG A 257 -0.06 15.50 31.02
C ARG A 257 -1.48 15.04 30.73
N ARG A 258 -1.69 14.33 29.60
CA ARG A 258 -3.01 13.89 29.12
C ARG A 258 -3.19 12.40 29.17
N PHE A 259 -2.09 11.68 29.33
CA PHE A 259 -2.06 10.23 29.26
C PHE A 259 -2.91 9.60 30.36
N GLY A 260 -3.83 8.71 29.95
CA GLY A 260 -4.74 8.00 30.84
C GLY A 260 -4.95 6.54 30.44
N PRO A 261 -5.80 5.83 31.18
CA PRO A 261 -6.12 4.42 30.86
C PRO A 261 -6.71 4.29 29.44
N GLY A 262 -6.16 3.37 28.67
CA GLY A 262 -6.56 3.14 27.28
C GLY A 262 -5.81 4.01 26.27
N ASP A 263 -4.81 4.74 26.67
CA ASP A 263 -3.93 5.49 25.78
C ASP A 263 -2.65 4.70 25.46
N ALA A 264 -2.08 4.97 24.30
CA ALA A 264 -0.78 4.46 23.86
C ALA A 264 0.00 5.55 23.11
N VAL A 265 1.30 5.37 22.98
CA VAL A 265 2.18 6.28 22.23
C VAL A 265 2.84 5.52 21.09
N LEU A 266 2.68 6.02 19.87
CA LEU A 266 3.41 5.59 18.68
C LEU A 266 4.55 6.58 18.43
N CYS A 267 5.81 6.18 18.63
CA CYS A 267 6.94 7.10 18.69
C CYS A 267 8.15 6.61 17.87
N PHE A 268 9.16 7.45 17.76
CA PHE A 268 10.47 7.04 17.24
C PHE A 268 11.23 6.22 18.30
N ALA A 269 12.15 5.37 17.86
CA ALA A 269 12.92 4.49 18.75
C ALA A 269 13.74 5.32 19.78
N GLU A 270 14.26 6.45 19.36
CA GLU A 270 15.03 7.38 20.19
C GLU A 270 14.19 8.02 21.31
N GLU A 271 12.88 8.11 21.12
CA GLU A 271 11.96 8.73 22.06
C GLU A 271 11.42 7.77 23.15
N LEU A 272 11.65 6.45 23.00
CA LEU A 272 11.13 5.45 23.96
C LEU A 272 11.38 5.82 25.44
N PRO A 273 12.60 6.29 25.85
CA PRO A 273 12.84 6.67 27.24
C PRO A 273 12.00 7.85 27.72
N LEU A 274 11.55 8.72 26.81
CA LEU A 274 10.71 9.87 27.14
C LEU A 274 9.28 9.48 27.49
N TYR A 275 8.84 8.28 27.10
CA TYR A 275 7.48 7.77 27.26
C TYR A 275 7.39 6.60 28.24
N ASP A 276 8.39 6.40 29.10
CA ASP A 276 8.33 5.37 30.13
C ASP A 276 7.04 5.49 30.96
N GLY A 277 6.32 4.39 31.15
CA GLY A 277 5.00 4.33 31.79
C GLY A 277 3.81 4.80 30.91
N CYS A 278 4.04 5.17 29.63
CA CYS A 278 2.99 5.59 28.69
C CYS A 278 2.69 4.57 27.57
N ASN A 279 2.93 3.27 27.79
CA ASN A 279 2.70 2.22 26.80
C ASN A 279 3.26 2.59 25.40
N PRO A 280 4.57 2.88 25.26
CA PRO A 280 5.16 3.31 24.02
C PRO A 280 5.41 2.13 23.07
N THR A 281 5.15 2.36 21.77
CA THR A 281 5.49 1.45 20.68
C THR A 281 6.32 2.24 19.67
N ALA A 282 7.57 1.82 19.45
CA ALA A 282 8.40 2.42 18.42
C ALA A 282 8.05 1.80 17.06
N TYR A 283 7.99 2.63 16.03
CA TYR A 283 7.79 2.16 14.66
C TYR A 283 9.01 2.34 13.75
N GLY A 284 10.14 2.77 14.30
CA GLY A 284 11.42 2.91 13.63
C GLY A 284 12.27 4.02 14.22
N SER A 285 13.43 4.27 13.63
CA SER A 285 14.36 5.32 14.01
C SER A 285 14.09 6.62 13.22
N GLU A 286 14.06 7.77 13.90
CA GLU A 286 13.97 9.07 13.24
C GLU A 286 15.19 9.34 12.34
N ASN A 287 16.34 8.77 12.70
CA ASN A 287 17.60 8.90 11.96
C ASN A 287 17.66 7.95 10.73
N ASP A 288 16.76 6.96 10.62
CA ASP A 288 16.64 6.09 9.47
C ASP A 288 15.15 5.93 9.06
N VAL A 289 14.72 6.82 8.18
CA VAL A 289 13.33 6.89 7.69
C VAL A 289 12.84 5.60 7.04
N ARG A 290 13.75 4.74 6.54
CA ARG A 290 13.38 3.45 5.97
C ARG A 290 12.81 2.51 7.04
N THR A 291 13.36 2.56 8.24
CA THR A 291 12.83 1.79 9.36
C THR A 291 11.44 2.27 9.77
N LEU A 292 11.17 3.59 9.69
CA LEU A 292 9.85 4.17 9.95
C LEU A 292 8.81 3.66 8.95
N SER A 293 9.14 3.62 7.66
CA SER A 293 8.21 3.10 6.67
C SER A 293 7.96 1.60 6.84
N ALA A 294 9.00 0.80 7.10
CA ALA A 294 8.89 -0.64 7.30
C ALA A 294 8.06 -1.00 8.55
N GLY A 295 8.19 -0.23 9.65
CA GLY A 295 7.55 -0.51 10.92
C GLY A 295 6.16 0.09 11.12
N LEU A 296 5.77 1.11 10.34
CA LEU A 296 4.54 1.88 10.59
C LEU A 296 3.29 1.02 10.73
N PHE A 297 2.99 0.19 9.73
CA PHE A 297 1.74 -0.58 9.75
C PHE A 297 1.77 -1.72 10.75
N ALA A 298 2.93 -2.32 11.02
CA ALA A 298 3.07 -3.32 12.07
C ALA A 298 2.75 -2.68 13.44
N ALA A 299 3.35 -1.55 13.76
CA ALA A 299 3.11 -0.85 15.01
C ALA A 299 1.66 -0.37 15.17
N LEU A 300 1.02 0.15 14.09
CA LEU A 300 -0.40 0.50 14.13
C LEU A 300 -1.29 -0.73 14.36
N ARG A 301 -0.91 -1.91 13.86
CA ARG A 301 -1.63 -3.17 14.10
C ARG A 301 -1.44 -3.68 15.52
N ASP A 302 -0.24 -3.58 16.07
CA ASP A 302 0.06 -3.96 17.46
C ASP A 302 -0.73 -3.10 18.46
N LEU A 303 -1.05 -1.85 18.07
CA LEU A 303 -1.88 -0.94 18.84
C LEU A 303 -3.39 -1.03 18.54
N ASP A 304 -3.81 -1.80 17.53
CA ASP A 304 -5.24 -2.02 17.20
C ASP A 304 -5.85 -3.09 18.11
N ARG A 305 -5.88 -2.83 19.41
CA ARG A 305 -6.38 -3.73 20.48
C ARG A 305 -7.60 -3.10 21.17
N PRO A 306 -8.49 -3.93 21.74
CA PRO A 306 -9.70 -3.45 22.41
C PRO A 306 -9.45 -2.59 23.67
N ASP A 307 -8.30 -2.73 24.29
CA ASP A 307 -7.88 -1.98 25.47
C ASP A 307 -7.30 -0.60 25.15
N ILE A 308 -7.02 -0.31 23.85
CA ILE A 308 -6.49 0.99 23.40
C ILE A 308 -7.61 1.77 22.72
N ARG A 309 -7.80 3.01 23.17
CA ARG A 309 -8.80 3.96 22.66
C ARG A 309 -8.17 5.16 21.97
N THR A 310 -6.98 5.57 22.43
CA THR A 310 -6.28 6.73 21.92
C THR A 310 -4.82 6.39 21.63
N ILE A 311 -4.33 6.82 20.46
CA ILE A 311 -2.92 6.69 20.07
C ILE A 311 -2.37 8.09 19.82
N TYR A 312 -1.41 8.52 20.63
CA TYR A 312 -0.62 9.72 20.37
C TYR A 312 0.55 9.35 19.47
N ALA A 313 0.53 9.82 18.23
CA ALA A 313 1.50 9.42 17.21
C ALA A 313 2.50 10.53 16.91
N ARG A 314 3.78 10.21 16.98
CA ARG A 314 4.86 11.05 16.43
C ARG A 314 4.91 10.86 14.92
N CYS A 315 5.06 11.96 14.18
CA CYS A 315 5.08 11.97 12.73
C CYS A 315 6.42 12.54 12.24
N PRO A 316 7.15 11.85 11.33
CA PRO A 316 8.38 12.39 10.80
C PRO A 316 8.10 13.62 9.94
N GLU A 317 9.04 14.56 9.98
CA GLU A 317 9.02 15.76 9.14
C GLU A 317 9.95 15.59 7.93
N GLY A 318 9.74 16.41 6.90
CA GLY A 318 10.60 16.46 5.73
C GLY A 318 10.04 15.78 4.47
N GLY A 319 10.93 15.64 3.45
CA GLY A 319 10.65 15.07 2.14
C GLY A 319 10.91 13.56 2.06
N GLY A 320 11.07 13.08 0.83
CA GLY A 320 11.43 11.69 0.60
C GLY A 320 10.42 10.69 1.15
N VAL A 321 10.92 9.59 1.74
CA VAL A 321 10.08 8.54 2.34
C VAL A 321 9.34 9.03 3.59
N ALA A 322 9.89 10.01 4.35
CA ALA A 322 9.20 10.64 5.49
C ALA A 322 7.86 11.23 5.06
N TYR A 323 7.79 11.83 3.88
CA TYR A 323 6.56 12.36 3.31
C TYR A 323 5.50 11.27 3.10
N ALA A 324 5.90 10.07 2.66
CA ALA A 324 4.98 8.94 2.51
C ALA A 324 4.47 8.44 3.88
N VAL A 325 5.35 8.30 4.87
CA VAL A 325 4.98 7.90 6.24
C VAL A 325 4.00 8.91 6.84
N GLY A 326 4.33 10.21 6.77
CA GLY A 326 3.45 11.29 7.26
C GLY A 326 2.08 11.30 6.57
N ASN A 327 2.04 11.04 5.25
CA ASN A 327 0.77 10.93 4.51
C ASN A 327 -0.10 9.78 5.04
N ARG A 328 0.50 8.61 5.40
CA ARG A 328 -0.23 7.47 5.97
C ARG A 328 -0.76 7.75 7.37
N LEU A 329 0.06 8.36 8.22
CA LEU A 329 -0.36 8.75 9.57
C LEU A 329 -1.51 9.77 9.55
N LYS A 330 -1.42 10.80 8.68
CA LYS A 330 -2.49 11.80 8.52
C LYS A 330 -3.82 11.20 8.02
N LYS A 331 -3.78 10.09 7.28
CA LYS A 331 -4.98 9.36 6.84
C LYS A 331 -5.51 8.37 7.88
N ALA A 332 -4.69 7.99 8.85
CA ALA A 332 -5.08 7.17 9.99
C ALA A 332 -5.72 7.99 11.11
N ALA A 333 -5.31 9.27 11.25
CA ALA A 333 -5.82 10.27 12.21
C ALA A 333 -7.15 10.95 11.76
#